data_62cc598ab6abf9bd5ba57468cdd9277f
#
_entry.id   62cc598ab6abf9bd5ba57468cdd9277f
#
_cell.length_a   1.000
_cell.length_b   1.000
_cell.length_c   1.000
_cell.angle_alpha   90.00
_cell.angle_beta   90.00
_cell.angle_gamma   90.00
#
_symmetry.space_group_name_H-M   'P 1'
#
loop_
_entity.id
_entity.type
_entity.pdbx_description
1 polymer ?
#
loop_
_entity_poly.entity_id
_entity_poly.type
_entity_poly.pdbx_seq_one_letter_code
_entity_poly.pdbx_strand_id
1 'polypeptide(L)'
;MSFIRRAATVLAAATALTAGLALPALAHVSITPGTAEQGGFTKVAFRVPNERDNASTTKVQVSFPTDHPLAFVSVKPVPGWDVKVTEGKLPKPVKTEYGDLEEAVTTVVWSGGKINPGEFQEFEVSMGQLPKDVDSLTFPTKQTYSGGEVVEWADAPKSDGTEAEHPVPTLKLVPASGTDEHGAAGASAAPVAATGPSVAPVAAAESVSDGTARLLGGAGLVVGIIGVVVGALGLRRRTA
;
A
#
# COMPACT_ATOMS: atom_id res chain seq x y z
N MET A 1 -12.30 5.22 -51.43
CA MET A 1 -11.27 5.67 -50.43
C MET A 1 -11.76 5.90 -49.01
N SER A 2 -13.06 5.83 -48.69
CA SER A 2 -13.58 6.22 -47.34
C SER A 2 -13.53 5.09 -46.29
N PHE A 3 -13.54 3.82 -46.71
CA PHE A 3 -13.64 2.69 -45.79
C PHE A 3 -12.33 2.41 -45.02
N ILE A 4 -11.20 2.48 -45.71
CA ILE A 4 -9.88 2.24 -45.11
C ILE A 4 -9.55 3.36 -44.08
N ARG A 5 -9.93 4.60 -44.36
CA ARG A 5 -9.76 5.71 -43.41
C ARG A 5 -10.62 5.55 -42.15
N ARG A 6 -11.87 5.06 -42.28
CA ARG A 6 -12.75 4.81 -41.13
C ARG A 6 -12.27 3.63 -40.26
N ALA A 7 -11.76 2.58 -40.90
CA ALA A 7 -11.18 1.42 -40.19
C ALA A 7 -9.91 1.82 -39.42
N ALA A 8 -9.06 2.66 -40.02
CA ALA A 8 -7.85 3.17 -39.37
C ALA A 8 -8.18 4.08 -38.16
N THR A 9 -9.24 4.89 -38.25
CA THR A 9 -9.66 5.77 -37.14
C THR A 9 -10.23 4.97 -35.96
N VAL A 10 -11.00 3.90 -36.23
CA VAL A 10 -11.55 3.03 -35.19
C VAL A 10 -10.44 2.22 -34.52
N LEU A 11 -9.45 1.74 -35.27
CA LEU A 11 -8.31 1.01 -34.72
C LEU A 11 -7.41 1.93 -33.87
N ALA A 12 -7.19 3.18 -34.30
CA ALA A 12 -6.43 4.17 -33.54
C ALA A 12 -7.15 4.59 -32.24
N ALA A 13 -8.49 4.72 -32.28
CA ALA A 13 -9.27 5.03 -31.08
C ALA A 13 -9.31 3.85 -30.10
N ALA A 14 -9.37 2.61 -30.57
CA ALA A 14 -9.32 1.43 -29.70
C ALA A 14 -7.95 1.27 -29.04
N THR A 15 -6.84 1.53 -29.76
CA THR A 15 -5.48 1.48 -29.21
C THR A 15 -5.23 2.63 -28.20
N ALA A 16 -5.78 3.81 -28.44
CA ALA A 16 -5.66 4.93 -27.48
C ALA A 16 -6.44 4.67 -26.19
N LEU A 17 -7.58 3.96 -26.26
CA LEU A 17 -8.39 3.63 -25.09
C LEU A 17 -7.72 2.57 -24.19
N THR A 18 -6.98 1.62 -24.79
CA THR A 18 -6.25 0.60 -24.03
C THR A 18 -4.97 1.12 -23.38
N ALA A 19 -4.33 2.13 -23.98
CA ALA A 19 -3.14 2.77 -23.40
C ALA A 19 -3.48 3.62 -22.15
N GLY A 20 -4.71 4.12 -22.02
CA GLY A 20 -5.16 4.93 -20.87
C GLY A 20 -5.59 4.13 -19.64
N LEU A 21 -5.65 2.81 -19.72
CA LEU A 21 -6.03 1.91 -18.62
C LEU A 21 -4.84 1.14 -18.03
N ALA A 22 -3.61 1.58 -18.25
CA ALA A 22 -2.47 1.09 -17.49
C ALA A 22 -2.69 1.50 -16.03
N LEU A 23 -3.32 0.62 -15.23
CA LEU A 23 -3.31 0.74 -13.78
C LEU A 23 -1.84 0.81 -13.36
N PRO A 24 -1.48 1.69 -12.42
CA PRO A 24 -0.12 1.67 -11.87
C PRO A 24 0.16 0.23 -11.46
N ALA A 25 1.18 -0.34 -12.05
CA ALA A 25 1.58 -1.70 -11.73
C ALA A 25 1.82 -1.73 -10.22
N LEU A 26 1.36 -2.78 -9.53
CA LEU A 26 1.63 -3.02 -8.09
C LEU A 26 3.13 -3.32 -7.85
N ALA A 27 3.95 -2.71 -8.63
CA ALA A 27 5.35 -2.83 -8.89
C ALA A 27 6.23 -2.11 -7.86
N HIS A 28 5.70 -1.09 -7.21
CA HIS A 28 6.48 -0.22 -6.32
C HIS A 28 6.50 -0.73 -4.88
N VAL A 29 7.61 -0.47 -4.19
CA VAL A 29 7.62 -0.60 -2.73
C VAL A 29 6.63 0.41 -2.16
N SER A 30 5.70 -0.09 -1.36
CA SER A 30 4.61 0.71 -0.81
C SER A 30 4.44 0.50 0.69
N ILE A 31 3.70 1.40 1.34
CA ILE A 31 3.36 1.29 2.75
C ILE A 31 1.84 1.14 2.91
N THR A 32 1.40 0.20 3.75
CA THR A 32 -0.02 -0.11 3.98
C THR A 32 -0.29 -0.24 5.48
N PRO A 33 -1.29 0.45 6.06
CA PRO A 33 -2.09 1.51 5.43
C PRO A 33 -1.23 2.70 5.01
N GLY A 34 -1.63 3.38 3.92
CA GLY A 34 -0.95 4.58 3.43
C GLY A 34 -1.31 5.86 4.19
N THR A 35 -2.14 5.77 5.25
CA THR A 35 -2.61 6.91 6.05
C THR A 35 -2.69 6.52 7.51
N ALA A 36 -2.29 7.43 8.42
CA ALA A 36 -2.40 7.28 9.86
C ALA A 36 -2.73 8.62 10.53
N GLU A 37 -3.19 8.59 11.78
CA GLU A 37 -3.54 9.79 12.53
C GLU A 37 -2.29 10.40 13.20
N GLN A 38 -2.19 11.71 13.13
CA GLN A 38 -1.16 12.50 13.82
C GLN A 38 -1.21 12.26 15.33
N GLY A 39 -0.04 12.17 15.97
CA GLY A 39 0.08 11.95 17.42
C GLY A 39 -0.24 10.54 17.90
N GLY A 40 -0.74 9.67 17.04
CA GLY A 40 -1.12 8.31 17.36
C GLY A 40 0.01 7.29 17.19
N PHE A 41 -0.37 6.02 17.34
CA PHE A 41 0.43 4.85 17.00
C PHE A 41 -0.19 4.17 15.80
N THR A 42 0.64 3.59 14.95
CA THR A 42 0.16 2.83 13.81
C THR A 42 0.98 1.57 13.59
N LYS A 43 0.36 0.57 13.00
CA LYS A 43 1.05 -0.59 12.42
C LYS A 43 0.97 -0.47 10.92
N VAL A 44 2.12 -0.50 10.26
CA VAL A 44 2.23 -0.48 8.81
C VAL A 44 2.95 -1.72 8.31
N ALA A 45 2.72 -2.06 7.06
CA ALA A 45 3.49 -3.05 6.32
C ALA A 45 4.19 -2.37 5.13
N PHE A 46 5.50 -2.53 5.04
CA PHE A 46 6.25 -2.22 3.82
C PHE A 46 6.09 -3.41 2.88
N ARG A 47 5.32 -3.24 1.81
CA ARG A 47 5.12 -4.25 0.77
C ARG A 47 6.21 -4.08 -0.27
N VAL A 48 7.04 -5.10 -0.42
CA VAL A 48 8.18 -5.13 -1.35
C VAL A 48 7.92 -6.19 -2.41
N PRO A 49 7.56 -5.82 -3.64
CA PRO A 49 7.42 -6.75 -4.74
C PRO A 49 8.79 -7.07 -5.35
N ASN A 50 8.89 -8.21 -6.02
CA ASN A 50 10.03 -8.53 -6.87
C ASN A 50 9.60 -8.56 -8.33
N GLU A 51 10.14 -7.64 -9.11
CA GLU A 51 9.84 -7.45 -10.53
C GLU A 51 10.95 -7.94 -11.47
N ARG A 52 12.01 -8.54 -10.93
CA ARG A 52 13.07 -9.13 -11.73
C ARG A 52 12.71 -10.57 -12.08
N ASP A 53 12.78 -10.92 -13.36
CA ASP A 53 12.48 -12.27 -13.86
C ASP A 53 13.55 -13.30 -13.44
N ASN A 54 14.77 -12.86 -13.15
CA ASN A 54 15.94 -13.71 -13.01
C ASN A 54 16.74 -13.49 -11.70
N ALA A 55 16.24 -12.68 -10.78
CA ALA A 55 16.90 -12.41 -9.51
C ALA A 55 15.89 -12.33 -8.37
N SER A 56 16.26 -12.88 -7.20
CA SER A 56 15.46 -12.75 -5.99
C SER A 56 15.90 -11.54 -5.18
N THR A 57 14.95 -10.85 -4.50
CA THR A 57 15.31 -9.87 -3.47
C THR A 57 15.86 -10.60 -2.26
N THR A 58 17.03 -10.20 -1.77
CA THR A 58 17.72 -10.85 -0.65
C THR A 58 17.94 -9.96 0.57
N LYS A 59 17.77 -8.64 0.39
CA LYS A 59 17.85 -7.66 1.47
C LYS A 59 16.93 -6.48 1.19
N VAL A 60 16.26 -6.01 2.23
CA VAL A 60 15.46 -4.79 2.24
C VAL A 60 15.95 -3.92 3.39
N GLN A 61 16.19 -2.65 3.12
CA GLN A 61 16.58 -1.66 4.11
C GLN A 61 15.62 -0.48 4.04
N VAL A 62 15.00 -0.14 5.16
CA VAL A 62 14.11 1.03 5.30
C VAL A 62 14.79 2.05 6.18
N SER A 63 14.89 3.29 5.70
CA SER A 63 15.38 4.44 6.46
C SER A 63 14.22 5.16 7.12
N PHE A 64 14.39 5.52 8.39
CA PHE A 64 13.40 6.24 9.19
C PHE A 64 13.75 7.73 9.25
N PRO A 65 12.76 8.63 9.30
CA PRO A 65 13.00 10.06 9.32
C PRO A 65 13.69 10.50 10.63
N THR A 66 14.79 11.24 10.52
CA THR A 66 15.54 11.79 11.66
C THR A 66 15.18 13.23 11.98
N ASP A 67 14.51 13.91 11.09
CA ASP A 67 13.90 15.24 11.24
C ASP A 67 12.59 15.20 12.02
N HIS A 68 11.85 14.10 11.88
CA HIS A 68 10.64 13.78 12.66
C HIS A 68 10.78 12.38 13.27
N PRO A 69 11.68 12.22 14.26
CA PRO A 69 12.04 10.91 14.79
C PRO A 69 10.86 10.25 15.52
N LEU A 70 10.78 8.94 15.41
CA LEU A 70 9.76 8.14 16.07
C LEU A 70 10.31 7.59 17.38
N ALA A 71 9.64 7.89 18.51
CA ALA A 71 10.06 7.44 19.84
C ALA A 71 9.93 5.91 20.01
N PHE A 72 9.02 5.28 19.28
CA PHE A 72 8.75 3.86 19.38
C PHE A 72 8.70 3.24 18.00
N VAL A 73 9.54 2.22 17.79
CA VAL A 73 9.56 1.39 16.58
C VAL A 73 9.75 -0.06 16.98
N SER A 74 8.81 -0.91 16.65
CA SER A 74 8.86 -2.35 16.89
C SER A 74 8.64 -3.10 15.59
N VAL A 75 9.49 -4.09 15.32
CA VAL A 75 9.47 -4.85 14.08
C VAL A 75 8.88 -6.23 14.33
N LYS A 76 7.92 -6.65 13.52
CA LYS A 76 7.40 -8.02 13.55
C LYS A 76 8.41 -8.96 12.90
N PRO A 77 8.80 -10.05 13.56
CA PRO A 77 9.64 -11.07 12.95
C PRO A 77 9.00 -11.67 11.69
N VAL A 78 9.81 -11.85 10.66
CA VAL A 78 9.39 -12.49 9.40
C VAL A 78 10.15 -13.82 9.27
N PRO A 79 9.46 -14.97 9.14
CA PRO A 79 10.13 -16.27 9.01
C PRO A 79 11.11 -16.28 7.82
N GLY A 80 12.32 -16.77 8.08
CA GLY A 80 13.39 -16.85 7.08
C GLY A 80 14.15 -15.54 6.85
N TRP A 81 13.81 -14.45 7.59
CA TRP A 81 14.51 -13.18 7.52
C TRP A 81 15.15 -12.83 8.86
N ASP A 82 16.41 -12.43 8.82
CA ASP A 82 17.08 -11.78 9.93
C ASP A 82 16.77 -10.30 9.92
N VAL A 83 16.47 -9.71 11.09
CA VAL A 83 16.19 -8.29 11.23
C VAL A 83 17.26 -7.61 12.07
N LYS A 84 17.75 -6.46 11.59
CA LYS A 84 18.63 -5.57 12.32
C LYS A 84 18.00 -4.18 12.41
N VAL A 85 17.72 -3.75 13.63
CA VAL A 85 17.31 -2.39 13.94
C VAL A 85 18.55 -1.61 14.34
N THR A 86 18.73 -0.41 13.78
CA THR A 86 19.83 0.49 14.11
C THR A 86 19.26 1.79 14.64
N GLU A 87 19.67 2.14 15.85
CA GLU A 87 19.42 3.43 16.46
C GLU A 87 20.59 4.36 16.22
N GLY A 88 20.33 5.64 16.15
CA GLY A 88 21.34 6.68 15.98
C GLY A 88 21.01 7.92 16.76
N LYS A 89 22.06 8.67 17.11
CA LYS A 89 21.91 9.97 17.75
C LYS A 89 21.23 10.95 16.83
N LEU A 90 20.28 11.68 17.39
CA LEU A 90 19.61 12.77 16.69
C LEU A 90 20.53 14.00 16.62
N PRO A 91 20.47 14.79 15.54
CA PRO A 91 21.22 16.04 15.44
C PRO A 91 20.91 17.04 16.55
N LYS A 92 19.68 16.98 17.08
CA LYS A 92 19.18 17.73 18.24
C LYS A 92 18.20 16.86 19.01
N PRO A 93 18.20 16.90 20.36
CA PRO A 93 17.16 16.24 21.12
C PRO A 93 15.77 16.78 20.75
N VAL A 94 14.80 15.88 20.64
CA VAL A 94 13.41 16.21 20.33
C VAL A 94 12.57 16.00 21.58
N LYS A 95 11.80 17.01 21.98
CA LYS A 95 10.90 16.90 23.13
C LYS A 95 9.70 16.04 22.77
N THR A 96 9.45 15.02 23.56
CA THR A 96 8.28 14.17 23.47
C THR A 96 7.48 14.21 24.77
N GLU A 97 6.30 13.63 24.76
CA GLU A 97 5.49 13.46 25.99
C GLU A 97 6.15 12.52 27.01
N TYR A 98 7.17 11.75 26.57
CA TYR A 98 7.92 10.79 27.41
C TYR A 98 9.30 11.29 27.81
N GLY A 99 9.63 12.55 27.50
CA GLY A 99 10.92 13.18 27.78
C GLY A 99 11.69 13.54 26.52
N ASP A 100 12.95 13.95 26.70
CA ASP A 100 13.82 14.32 25.58
C ASP A 100 14.33 13.07 24.88
N LEU A 101 14.05 12.95 23.57
CA LEU A 101 14.51 11.88 22.70
C LEU A 101 15.85 12.30 22.10
N GLU A 102 16.93 11.63 22.48
CA GLU A 102 18.29 11.88 21.99
C GLU A 102 18.72 10.90 20.90
N GLU A 103 18.15 9.69 20.92
CA GLU A 103 18.41 8.62 19.96
C GLU A 103 17.09 8.07 19.43
N ALA A 104 17.06 7.68 18.17
CA ALA A 104 15.89 7.06 17.56
C ALA A 104 16.31 6.01 16.53
N VAL A 105 15.38 5.14 16.14
CA VAL A 105 15.59 4.21 15.03
C VAL A 105 15.80 4.99 13.75
N THR A 106 16.95 4.78 13.13
CA THR A 106 17.32 5.41 11.84
C THR A 106 17.19 4.44 10.68
N THR A 107 17.33 3.13 10.94
CA THR A 107 17.32 2.14 9.86
C THR A 107 16.86 0.79 10.38
N VAL A 108 16.04 0.12 9.58
CA VAL A 108 15.71 -1.31 9.77
C VAL A 108 16.14 -2.07 8.52
N VAL A 109 16.85 -3.18 8.71
CA VAL A 109 17.34 -4.04 7.64
C VAL A 109 16.80 -5.46 7.85
N TRP A 110 16.16 -6.00 6.83
CA TRP A 110 15.81 -7.41 6.72
C TRP A 110 16.73 -8.07 5.71
N SER A 111 17.31 -9.21 6.04
CA SER A 111 18.27 -9.96 5.20
C SER A 111 18.18 -11.46 5.43
N GLY A 112 18.83 -12.26 4.58
CA GLY A 112 18.88 -13.71 4.70
C GLY A 112 17.70 -14.45 4.06
N GLY A 113 16.56 -13.78 3.87
CA GLY A 113 15.41 -14.34 3.19
C GLY A 113 15.46 -14.18 1.67
N LYS A 114 14.36 -14.52 1.01
CA LYS A 114 14.18 -14.36 -0.44
C LYS A 114 12.76 -13.95 -0.79
N ILE A 115 12.63 -13.01 -1.73
CA ILE A 115 11.40 -12.77 -2.49
C ILE A 115 11.72 -13.20 -3.92
N ASN A 116 11.09 -14.28 -4.40
CA ASN A 116 11.36 -14.79 -5.74
C ASN A 116 10.69 -13.93 -6.82
N PRO A 117 11.05 -14.09 -8.10
CA PRO A 117 10.38 -13.44 -9.20
C PRO A 117 8.85 -13.59 -9.15
N GLY A 118 8.13 -12.48 -9.29
CA GLY A 118 6.66 -12.45 -9.25
C GLY A 118 6.03 -12.55 -7.86
N GLU A 119 6.83 -12.69 -6.80
CA GLU A 119 6.37 -12.67 -5.41
C GLU A 119 6.49 -11.28 -4.79
N PHE A 120 5.86 -11.10 -3.63
CA PHE A 120 6.10 -9.96 -2.74
C PHE A 120 6.21 -10.44 -1.29
N GLN A 121 6.84 -9.60 -0.45
CA GLN A 121 6.89 -9.79 1.00
C GLN A 121 6.40 -8.52 1.69
N GLU A 122 5.72 -8.69 2.79
CA GLU A 122 5.34 -7.62 3.70
C GLU A 122 6.21 -7.65 4.95
N PHE A 123 6.74 -6.48 5.33
CA PHE A 123 7.54 -6.26 6.52
C PHE A 123 6.78 -5.34 7.46
N GLU A 124 6.15 -5.91 8.48
CA GLU A 124 5.30 -5.17 9.42
C GLU A 124 6.13 -4.47 10.51
N VAL A 125 5.78 -3.21 10.74
CA VAL A 125 6.38 -2.35 11.77
C VAL A 125 5.27 -1.63 12.53
N SER A 126 5.31 -1.68 13.86
CA SER A 126 4.52 -0.84 14.74
C SER A 126 5.35 0.38 15.13
N MET A 127 4.82 1.56 14.98
CA MET A 127 5.55 2.80 15.23
C MET A 127 4.66 3.90 15.81
N GLY A 128 5.27 4.86 16.51
CA GLY A 128 4.68 6.05 17.14
C GLY A 128 5.61 6.63 18.19
N GLN A 129 5.31 7.75 18.83
CA GLN A 129 4.18 8.61 18.44
C GLN A 129 4.46 9.26 17.10
N LEU A 130 3.43 9.31 16.25
CA LEU A 130 3.54 10.02 14.99
C LEU A 130 3.58 11.53 15.23
N PRO A 131 4.35 12.31 14.44
CA PRO A 131 4.41 13.76 14.58
C PRO A 131 3.04 14.40 14.31
N LYS A 132 2.82 15.58 14.92
CA LYS A 132 1.57 16.36 14.82
C LYS A 132 1.70 17.57 13.89
N ASP A 133 2.90 17.84 13.42
CA ASP A 133 3.31 19.07 12.74
C ASP A 133 3.66 18.86 11.26
N VAL A 134 3.47 17.66 10.74
CA VAL A 134 3.70 17.33 9.33
C VAL A 134 2.55 16.48 8.76
N ASP A 135 2.35 16.58 7.46
CA ASP A 135 1.27 15.88 6.74
C ASP A 135 1.70 14.53 6.18
N SER A 136 2.97 14.19 6.27
CA SER A 136 3.48 12.91 5.80
C SER A 136 4.87 12.57 6.36
N LEU A 137 5.17 11.26 6.40
CA LEU A 137 6.50 10.72 6.64
C LEU A 137 6.93 9.91 5.43
N THR A 138 8.19 10.05 5.03
CA THR A 138 8.79 9.28 3.94
C THR A 138 9.78 8.26 4.48
N PHE A 139 9.84 7.10 3.82
CA PHE A 139 10.67 5.97 4.23
C PHE A 139 11.53 5.47 3.06
N PRO A 140 12.62 6.17 2.72
CA PRO A 140 13.52 5.73 1.66
C PRO A 140 13.92 4.27 1.85
N THR A 141 13.73 3.47 0.82
CA THR A 141 13.92 2.03 0.90
C THR A 141 14.92 1.55 -0.15
N LYS A 142 15.87 0.69 0.26
CA LYS A 142 16.82 0.03 -0.63
C LYS A 142 16.45 -1.44 -0.74
N GLN A 143 16.26 -1.91 -1.96
CA GLN A 143 15.99 -3.29 -2.29
C GLN A 143 17.21 -3.88 -3.00
N THR A 144 17.81 -4.92 -2.40
CA THR A 144 19.00 -5.59 -2.95
C THR A 144 18.61 -6.94 -3.52
N TYR A 145 19.01 -7.19 -4.75
CA TYR A 145 18.79 -8.44 -5.46
C TYR A 145 19.98 -9.40 -5.36
N SER A 146 19.75 -10.69 -5.60
CA SER A 146 20.76 -11.74 -5.52
C SER A 146 21.95 -11.55 -6.46
N GLY A 147 21.77 -10.78 -7.54
CA GLY A 147 22.84 -10.38 -8.47
C GLY A 147 23.69 -9.22 -7.99
N GLY A 148 23.41 -8.65 -6.80
CA GLY A 148 24.11 -7.48 -6.27
C GLY A 148 23.55 -6.14 -6.75
N GLU A 149 22.56 -6.12 -7.63
CA GLU A 149 21.81 -4.92 -8.00
C GLU A 149 21.10 -4.34 -6.77
N VAL A 150 21.10 -3.02 -6.65
CA VAL A 150 20.39 -2.28 -5.62
C VAL A 150 19.47 -1.27 -6.28
N VAL A 151 18.18 -1.36 -5.99
CA VAL A 151 17.17 -0.36 -6.38
C VAL A 151 16.88 0.52 -5.17
N GLU A 152 16.92 1.83 -5.37
CA GLU A 152 16.60 2.81 -4.33
C GLU A 152 15.22 3.42 -4.60
N TRP A 153 14.29 3.16 -3.71
CA TRP A 153 12.95 3.72 -3.70
C TRP A 153 12.97 5.00 -2.86
N ALA A 154 13.36 6.11 -3.49
CA ALA A 154 13.62 7.38 -2.80
C ALA A 154 13.21 8.61 -3.62
N ASP A 155 12.61 8.43 -4.79
CA ASP A 155 12.21 9.54 -5.65
C ASP A 155 11.07 10.34 -5.04
N ALA A 156 11.23 11.65 -5.01
CA ALA A 156 10.14 12.55 -4.65
C ALA A 156 9.04 12.56 -5.72
N PRO A 157 7.79 12.86 -5.35
CA PRO A 157 6.72 13.07 -6.32
C PRO A 157 7.12 14.12 -7.36
N LYS A 158 6.87 13.84 -8.65
CA LYS A 158 7.16 14.78 -9.72
C LYS A 158 6.18 15.93 -9.74
N SER A 159 6.67 17.12 -10.04
CA SER A 159 5.85 18.36 -10.08
C SER A 159 4.81 18.39 -11.20
N ASP A 160 4.99 17.58 -12.25
CA ASP A 160 4.08 17.44 -13.38
C ASP A 160 2.94 16.43 -13.11
N GLY A 161 2.92 15.81 -11.94
CA GLY A 161 1.93 14.81 -11.54
C GLY A 161 2.15 13.42 -12.16
N THR A 162 3.22 13.22 -12.94
CA THR A 162 3.59 11.89 -13.41
C THR A 162 4.23 11.08 -12.28
N GLU A 163 4.06 9.77 -12.30
CA GLU A 163 4.65 8.88 -11.30
C GLU A 163 6.18 8.85 -11.45
N ALA A 164 6.88 8.88 -10.32
CA ALA A 164 8.33 8.68 -10.30
C ALA A 164 8.66 7.22 -10.65
N GLU A 165 9.89 6.95 -11.07
CA GLU A 165 10.31 5.59 -11.43
C GLU A 165 10.43 4.69 -10.17
N HIS A 166 11.02 5.25 -9.11
CA HIS A 166 11.19 4.57 -7.81
C HIS A 166 10.67 5.45 -6.67
N PRO A 167 9.33 5.66 -6.58
CA PRO A 167 8.75 6.59 -5.61
C PRO A 167 9.05 6.18 -4.18
N VAL A 168 9.34 7.16 -3.34
CA VAL A 168 9.58 6.92 -1.91
C VAL A 168 8.29 6.47 -1.22
N PRO A 169 8.30 5.35 -0.47
CA PRO A 169 7.16 4.96 0.36
C PRO A 169 6.77 6.07 1.33
N THR A 170 5.53 6.49 1.28
CA THR A 170 5.03 7.66 2.02
C THR A 170 3.81 7.29 2.84
N LEU A 171 3.86 7.60 4.15
CA LEU A 171 2.73 7.52 5.07
C LEU A 171 2.11 8.92 5.20
N LYS A 172 0.90 9.09 4.73
CA LYS A 172 0.11 10.29 4.95
C LYS A 172 -0.31 10.41 6.41
N LEU A 173 -0.20 11.58 6.98
CA LEU A 173 -0.67 11.89 8.32
C LEU A 173 -1.90 12.81 8.22
N VAL A 174 -2.98 12.39 8.88
CA VAL A 174 -4.22 13.17 8.96
C VAL A 174 -4.45 13.63 10.40
N PRO A 175 -5.10 14.78 10.62
CA PRO A 175 -5.45 15.21 11.96
C PRO A 175 -6.20 14.10 12.71
N ALA A 176 -5.91 13.92 14.00
CA ALA A 176 -6.63 12.97 14.83
C ALA A 176 -8.13 13.27 14.79
N SER A 177 -8.93 12.27 14.44
CA SER A 177 -10.39 12.36 14.53
C SER A 177 -10.73 12.42 16.02
N GLY A 178 -11.09 13.59 16.54
CA GLY A 178 -11.34 13.82 17.96
C GLY A 178 -12.51 12.99 18.52
N THR A 179 -12.26 11.72 18.73
CA THR A 179 -13.00 10.86 19.65
C THR A 179 -11.98 10.39 20.68
N ASP A 180 -11.91 11.12 21.80
CA ASP A 180 -11.25 10.67 23.02
C ASP A 180 -11.98 9.44 23.57
N GLU A 181 -11.76 8.28 22.94
CA GLU A 181 -12.09 6.97 23.54
C GLU A 181 -10.80 6.25 23.97
N HIS A 182 -10.05 6.86 24.86
CA HIS A 182 -9.22 6.09 25.78
C HIS A 182 -10.11 5.66 26.95
N GLY A 183 -11.03 4.71 26.65
CA GLY A 183 -11.68 3.93 27.68
C GLY A 183 -10.62 3.17 28.45
N ALA A 184 -10.30 3.68 29.64
CA ALA A 184 -9.50 2.98 30.63
C ALA A 184 -10.13 1.59 30.86
N ALA A 185 -9.47 0.54 30.35
CA ALA A 185 -9.74 -0.82 30.78
C ALA A 185 -9.23 -0.98 32.23
N GLY A 186 -10.03 -0.45 33.17
CA GLY A 186 -9.88 -0.77 34.58
C GLY A 186 -10.16 -2.25 34.79
N ALA A 187 -9.13 -2.99 35.14
CA ALA A 187 -9.22 -4.35 35.62
C ALA A 187 -10.07 -4.36 36.91
N SER A 188 -11.33 -4.78 36.83
CA SER A 188 -12.12 -5.21 37.98
C SER A 188 -12.30 -6.71 37.87
N ALA A 189 -11.51 -7.44 38.62
CA ALA A 189 -11.68 -8.86 38.85
C ALA A 189 -12.87 -9.04 39.83
N ALA A 190 -13.92 -9.71 39.41
CA ALA A 190 -14.95 -10.29 40.26
C ALA A 190 -15.19 -11.76 39.86
N PRO A 191 -15.53 -12.63 40.81
CA PRO A 191 -15.31 -14.07 40.70
C PRO A 191 -16.33 -14.79 39.82
N VAL A 192 -15.84 -15.78 39.09
CA VAL A 192 -16.61 -16.72 38.26
C VAL A 192 -17.54 -17.63 39.07
N ALA A 193 -18.81 -17.63 38.70
CA ALA A 193 -19.71 -18.74 38.98
C ALA A 193 -19.97 -19.46 37.65
N ALA A 194 -19.70 -20.77 37.65
CA ALA A 194 -19.90 -21.65 36.52
C ALA A 194 -21.36 -22.01 36.33
N THR A 195 -21.90 -21.79 35.12
CA THR A 195 -23.09 -22.53 34.62
C THR A 195 -22.99 -22.68 33.10
N GLY A 196 -23.33 -23.84 32.64
CA GLY A 196 -23.23 -24.57 31.42
C GLY A 196 -23.55 -23.89 30.05
N PRO A 197 -23.36 -24.66 28.95
CA PRO A 197 -23.29 -24.10 27.59
C PRO A 197 -24.66 -23.73 27.04
N SER A 198 -24.84 -22.45 26.71
CA SER A 198 -25.95 -21.98 25.90
C SER A 198 -25.44 -21.57 24.55
N VAL A 199 -25.79 -22.30 23.51
CA VAL A 199 -25.52 -21.95 22.10
C VAL A 199 -26.46 -20.81 21.69
N ALA A 200 -25.88 -19.61 21.50
CA ALA A 200 -26.56 -18.49 20.87
C ALA A 200 -26.43 -18.58 19.32
N PRO A 201 -27.46 -18.23 18.55
CA PRO A 201 -27.46 -18.33 17.12
C PRO A 201 -26.50 -17.28 16.49
N VAL A 202 -25.74 -17.72 15.49
CA VAL A 202 -24.86 -16.88 14.68
C VAL A 202 -25.71 -15.83 13.96
N ALA A 203 -25.47 -14.55 14.23
CA ALA A 203 -26.06 -13.46 13.47
C ALA A 203 -25.52 -13.50 12.03
N ALA A 204 -26.43 -13.53 11.08
CA ALA A 204 -26.11 -13.48 9.66
C ALA A 204 -25.38 -12.18 9.33
N ALA A 205 -24.27 -12.30 8.60
CA ALA A 205 -23.54 -11.16 8.08
C ALA A 205 -24.46 -10.32 7.18
N GLU A 206 -24.56 -9.03 7.45
CA GLU A 206 -25.29 -8.09 6.59
C GLU A 206 -24.60 -8.05 5.23
N SER A 207 -25.38 -8.34 4.18
CA SER A 207 -24.92 -8.25 2.79
C SER A 207 -24.74 -6.78 2.43
N VAL A 208 -23.50 -6.33 2.28
CA VAL A 208 -23.19 -5.04 1.67
C VAL A 208 -23.74 -5.07 0.24
N SER A 209 -24.72 -4.20 -0.05
CA SER A 209 -25.36 -4.14 -1.37
C SER A 209 -24.35 -3.55 -2.38
N ASP A 210 -23.86 -4.39 -3.27
CA ASP A 210 -22.90 -4.05 -4.33
C ASP A 210 -23.59 -3.36 -5.52
N GLY A 211 -24.28 -2.24 -5.23
CA GLY A 211 -25.01 -1.47 -6.23
C GLY A 211 -24.15 -0.90 -7.35
N THR A 212 -22.90 -0.54 -7.02
CA THR A 212 -21.96 0.05 -7.98
C THR A 212 -21.44 -1.00 -8.98
N ALA A 213 -21.15 -2.21 -8.52
CA ALA A 213 -20.71 -3.29 -9.40
C ALA A 213 -21.83 -3.74 -10.37
N ARG A 214 -23.08 -3.75 -9.90
CA ARG A 214 -24.25 -4.05 -10.76
C ARG A 214 -24.48 -2.97 -11.81
N LEU A 215 -24.27 -1.68 -11.49
CA LEU A 215 -24.37 -0.58 -12.43
C LEU A 215 -23.28 -0.65 -13.50
N LEU A 216 -22.04 -0.91 -13.12
CA LEU A 216 -20.91 -1.07 -14.05
C LEU A 216 -21.06 -2.31 -14.93
N GLY A 217 -21.52 -3.42 -14.38
CA GLY A 217 -21.80 -4.66 -15.14
C GLY A 217 -22.94 -4.45 -16.16
N GLY A 218 -24.00 -3.73 -15.79
CA GLY A 218 -25.11 -3.39 -16.67
C GLY A 218 -24.68 -2.47 -17.83
N ALA A 219 -23.87 -1.46 -17.56
CA ALA A 219 -23.34 -0.57 -18.59
C ALA A 219 -22.44 -1.32 -19.60
N GLY A 220 -21.58 -2.23 -19.12
CA GLY A 220 -20.73 -3.07 -19.98
C GLY A 220 -21.54 -3.97 -20.91
N LEU A 221 -22.62 -4.55 -20.43
CA LEU A 221 -23.50 -5.42 -21.21
C LEU A 221 -24.22 -4.67 -22.33
N VAL A 222 -24.68 -3.44 -22.07
CA VAL A 222 -25.32 -2.59 -23.08
C VAL A 222 -24.32 -2.23 -24.19
N VAL A 223 -23.11 -1.83 -23.84
CA VAL A 223 -22.06 -1.50 -24.83
C VAL A 223 -21.69 -2.73 -25.66
N GLY A 224 -21.61 -3.91 -25.03
CA GLY A 224 -21.34 -5.18 -25.73
C GLY A 224 -22.44 -5.53 -26.75
N ILE A 225 -23.72 -5.40 -26.39
CA ILE A 225 -24.85 -5.67 -27.31
C ILE A 225 -24.83 -4.69 -28.50
N ILE A 226 -24.59 -3.41 -28.25
CA ILE A 226 -24.48 -2.42 -29.35
C ILE A 226 -23.35 -2.78 -30.30
N GLY A 227 -22.18 -3.22 -29.78
CA GLY A 227 -21.05 -3.67 -30.58
C GLY A 227 -21.40 -4.85 -31.49
N VAL A 228 -22.10 -5.86 -30.97
CA VAL A 228 -22.55 -7.03 -31.75
C VAL A 228 -23.55 -6.65 -32.84
N VAL A 229 -24.53 -5.79 -32.53
CA VAL A 229 -25.54 -5.33 -33.51
C VAL A 229 -24.89 -4.54 -34.65
N VAL A 230 -23.99 -3.63 -34.34
CA VAL A 230 -23.26 -2.83 -35.34
C VAL A 230 -22.36 -3.71 -36.19
N GLY A 231 -21.71 -4.72 -35.60
CA GLY A 231 -20.89 -5.72 -36.30
C GLY A 231 -21.73 -6.57 -37.27
N ALA A 232 -22.87 -7.08 -36.81
CA ALA A 232 -23.77 -7.90 -37.62
C ALA A 232 -24.39 -7.12 -38.81
N LEU A 233 -24.78 -5.85 -38.57
CA LEU A 233 -25.29 -4.97 -39.65
C LEU A 233 -24.19 -4.62 -40.68
N GLY A 234 -22.95 -4.49 -40.22
CA GLY A 234 -21.79 -4.24 -41.10
C GLY A 234 -21.49 -5.45 -42.03
N LEU A 235 -21.64 -6.67 -41.54
CA LEU A 235 -21.47 -7.88 -42.34
C LEU A 235 -22.60 -8.03 -43.38
N ARG A 236 -23.85 -7.79 -43.02
CA ARG A 236 -25.01 -7.90 -43.97
C ARG A 236 -24.91 -6.97 -45.19
N ARG A 237 -24.25 -5.83 -45.05
CA ARG A 237 -24.03 -4.88 -46.15
C ARG A 237 -22.91 -5.28 -47.11
N ARG A 238 -22.19 -6.36 -46.85
CA ARG A 238 -21.12 -6.91 -47.73
C ARG A 238 -21.61 -8.02 -48.67
N THR A 239 -22.82 -8.54 -48.47
CA THR A 239 -23.40 -9.66 -49.26
C THR A 239 -24.57 -9.23 -50.13
N ALA A 240 -24.78 -7.92 -50.34
CA ALA A 240 -25.75 -7.37 -51.29
C ALA A 240 -25.07 -6.54 -52.38
#